data_315e7d35b3dddaf03163cb3b8af89da7
#
_entry.id   315e7d35b3dddaf03163cb3b8af89da7
#
_cell.length_a   1.000
_cell.length_b   1.000
_cell.length_c   1.000
_cell.angle_alpha   90.00
_cell.angle_beta   90.00
_cell.angle_gamma   90.00
#
_symmetry.space_group_name_H-M   'P 1'
#
loop_
_entity.id
_entity.type
_entity.pdbx_description
1 polymer ?
#
loop_
_entity_poly.entity_id
_entity_poly.type
_entity_poly.pdbx_seq_one_letter_code
_entity_poly.pdbx_strand_id
1 'polypeptide(L)'
;MFKIQNKMNINPIGLLYSIILFIIGIKLRIWWINNVPTTQIYDFQTYQELATNIFLRVGFVLDGQPVAFQGMAYPTVLGYVYRFMGNAKEMTAKNFNVILSALTMIIIYLTLIKLTTRQLVIYTAFTMVALLPNYIAYNNVIGTEVFITFILSVIVLLQVYEFDNRIRLPLLGLFIGGAALTKPFFMAYPAVVAVIFWLKEKDLKRTLISFAAIFLIMSLIIAPWTYRNYQKFGRLIPVSYNSGYVFYLNNNAYNTNGAWMPIKDAYASPELQKQIDQILENGKRSEKVAHELEVVFKPEANKWIRENPREFIKLGFIRLKGTFFSGSWDIDTWTMNDKRPLEANLKIWTKEQRIEHERQTNFTKGLRDMVVHLLSSFGFLFVLINAKDILLGLFSKTRSLPYERTIPVINSAFFILIYFIFEGQARYNFPVLMFFAISTALCLDLLRKSNNKI
;
A
#
# COMPACT_ATOMS: atom_id res chain seq x y z
N MET A 1 -20.86 -15.88 22.00
CA MET A 1 -22.21 -15.44 21.58
C MET A 1 -22.08 -14.01 21.06
N PHE A 2 -22.19 -13.79 19.77
CA PHE A 2 -22.03 -12.47 19.13
C PHE A 2 -23.24 -11.60 19.52
N LYS A 3 -23.04 -10.65 20.45
CA LYS A 3 -24.00 -9.55 20.60
C LYS A 3 -23.82 -8.61 19.38
N ILE A 4 -24.57 -8.85 18.32
CA ILE A 4 -24.80 -7.88 17.26
C ILE A 4 -25.71 -6.79 17.86
N GLN A 5 -25.11 -5.88 18.64
CA GLN A 5 -25.78 -4.65 19.09
C GLN A 5 -25.63 -3.62 17.96
N ASN A 6 -26.55 -3.61 17.09
CA ASN A 6 -27.24 -2.60 16.31
C ASN A 6 -27.89 -3.34 15.13
N LYS A 7 -29.21 -3.32 15.05
CA LYS A 7 -29.91 -3.70 13.83
C LYS A 7 -29.29 -2.88 12.69
N MET A 8 -28.53 -3.56 11.81
CA MET A 8 -28.06 -2.96 10.59
C MET A 8 -29.31 -2.59 9.78
N ASN A 9 -29.67 -1.32 9.78
CA ASN A 9 -30.77 -0.80 8.96
C ASN A 9 -30.24 -0.71 7.52
N ILE A 10 -30.03 -1.88 6.90
CA ILE A 10 -29.61 -1.96 5.51
C ILE A 10 -30.83 -1.64 4.68
N ASN A 11 -30.84 -0.47 4.05
CA ASN A 11 -31.86 -0.12 3.06
C ASN A 11 -31.76 -1.11 1.87
N PRO A 12 -32.82 -1.87 1.53
CA PRO A 12 -32.80 -2.84 0.44
C PRO A 12 -32.36 -2.25 -0.91
N ILE A 13 -32.78 -1.02 -1.21
CA ILE A 13 -32.36 -0.30 -2.44
C ILE A 13 -30.86 -0.04 -2.43
N GLY A 14 -30.32 0.39 -1.28
CA GLY A 14 -28.89 0.62 -1.15
C GLY A 14 -28.05 -0.65 -1.19
N LEU A 15 -28.59 -1.77 -0.69
CA LEU A 15 -27.93 -3.07 -0.83
C LEU A 15 -27.89 -3.49 -2.31
N LEU A 16 -29.02 -3.37 -3.02
CA LEU A 16 -29.08 -3.67 -4.45
C LEU A 16 -28.09 -2.80 -5.25
N TYR A 17 -28.02 -1.49 -4.96
CA TYR A 17 -27.05 -0.59 -5.54
C TYR A 17 -25.61 -1.07 -5.31
N SER A 18 -25.29 -1.47 -4.09
CA SER A 18 -23.93 -1.95 -3.75
C SER A 18 -23.59 -3.26 -4.45
N ILE A 19 -24.58 -4.17 -4.61
CA ILE A 19 -24.40 -5.43 -5.37
C ILE A 19 -24.14 -5.14 -6.85
N ILE A 20 -24.90 -4.23 -7.45
CA ILE A 20 -24.70 -3.84 -8.86
C ILE A 20 -23.32 -3.23 -9.05
N LEU A 21 -22.89 -2.32 -8.17
CA LEU A 21 -21.55 -1.73 -8.21
C LEU A 21 -20.44 -2.78 -8.02
N PHE A 22 -20.64 -3.71 -7.11
CA PHE A 22 -19.69 -4.82 -6.92
C PHE A 22 -19.52 -5.62 -8.21
N ILE A 23 -20.63 -6.00 -8.86
CA ILE A 23 -20.61 -6.75 -10.12
C ILE A 23 -19.91 -5.94 -11.23
N ILE A 24 -20.24 -4.65 -11.36
CA ILE A 24 -19.59 -3.76 -12.34
C ILE A 24 -18.08 -3.68 -12.05
N GLY A 25 -17.70 -3.45 -10.79
CA GLY A 25 -16.30 -3.36 -10.38
C GLY A 25 -15.50 -4.62 -10.70
N ILE A 26 -16.08 -5.83 -10.48
CA ILE A 26 -15.44 -7.09 -10.85
C ILE A 26 -15.35 -7.26 -12.36
N LYS A 27 -16.42 -6.96 -13.11
CA LYS A 27 -16.40 -7.05 -14.58
C LYS A 27 -15.35 -6.12 -15.19
N LEU A 28 -15.16 -4.92 -14.67
CA LEU A 28 -14.12 -4.00 -15.12
C LEU A 28 -12.71 -4.55 -14.87
N ARG A 29 -12.46 -5.18 -13.71
CA ARG A 29 -11.17 -5.82 -13.39
C ARG A 29 -10.88 -7.00 -14.31
N ILE A 30 -11.86 -7.88 -14.51
CA ILE A 30 -11.75 -9.01 -15.44
C ILE A 30 -11.52 -8.51 -16.86
N TRP A 31 -12.27 -7.51 -17.29
CA TRP A 31 -12.07 -6.90 -18.60
C TRP A 31 -10.66 -6.34 -18.75
N TRP A 32 -10.15 -5.62 -17.75
CA TRP A 32 -8.83 -4.99 -17.78
C TRP A 32 -7.72 -6.03 -17.96
N ILE A 33 -7.69 -7.08 -17.14
CA ILE A 33 -6.64 -8.10 -17.20
C ILE A 33 -6.66 -8.93 -18.51
N ASN A 34 -7.81 -9.00 -19.20
CA ASN A 34 -7.95 -9.74 -20.45
C ASN A 34 -7.69 -8.88 -21.70
N ASN A 35 -7.87 -7.56 -21.62
CA ASN A 35 -7.83 -6.69 -22.79
C ASN A 35 -6.68 -5.68 -22.78
N VAL A 36 -6.07 -5.42 -21.62
CA VAL A 36 -4.97 -4.45 -21.51
C VAL A 36 -3.64 -5.18 -21.40
N PRO A 37 -2.78 -5.10 -22.43
CA PRO A 37 -1.51 -5.81 -22.46
C PRO A 37 -0.52 -5.18 -21.48
N THR A 38 0.19 -6.04 -20.74
CA THR A 38 1.15 -5.64 -19.70
C THR A 38 2.30 -6.61 -19.64
N THR A 39 3.52 -6.11 -19.60
CA THR A 39 4.75 -6.87 -19.33
C THR A 39 5.16 -6.65 -17.87
N GLN A 40 5.48 -7.74 -17.17
CA GLN A 40 6.01 -7.66 -15.81
C GLN A 40 7.46 -7.21 -15.86
N ILE A 41 7.77 -6.08 -15.20
CA ILE A 41 9.11 -5.47 -15.19
C ILE A 41 9.56 -5.15 -13.77
N TYR A 42 10.85 -5.06 -13.52
CA TYR A 42 11.47 -4.72 -12.23
C TYR A 42 10.94 -5.60 -11.07
N ASP A 43 10.36 -4.97 -10.03
CA ASP A 43 9.83 -5.67 -8.87
C ASP A 43 8.76 -6.70 -9.23
N PHE A 44 7.89 -6.40 -10.21
CA PHE A 44 6.80 -7.28 -10.61
C PHE A 44 7.32 -8.56 -11.27
N GLN A 45 8.38 -8.46 -12.07
CA GLN A 45 9.10 -9.60 -12.61
C GLN A 45 9.77 -10.42 -11.50
N THR A 46 10.40 -9.74 -10.55
CA THR A 46 11.04 -10.40 -9.40
C THR A 46 10.03 -11.16 -8.53
N TYR A 47 8.84 -10.60 -8.27
CA TYR A 47 7.80 -11.30 -7.52
C TYR A 47 7.28 -12.53 -8.29
N GLN A 48 7.12 -12.43 -9.61
CA GLN A 48 6.74 -13.56 -10.46
C GLN A 48 7.80 -14.68 -10.40
N GLU A 49 9.07 -14.33 -10.49
CA GLU A 49 10.19 -15.29 -10.41
C GLU A 49 10.23 -15.99 -9.05
N LEU A 50 10.16 -15.24 -7.96
CA LEU A 50 10.12 -15.80 -6.60
C LEU A 50 8.92 -16.74 -6.40
N ALA A 51 7.74 -16.36 -6.86
CA ALA A 51 6.54 -17.19 -6.77
C ALA A 51 6.68 -18.47 -7.62
N THR A 52 7.29 -18.37 -8.80
CA THR A 52 7.59 -19.53 -9.67
C THR A 52 8.59 -20.47 -9.02
N ASN A 53 9.64 -19.94 -8.37
CA ASN A 53 10.61 -20.76 -7.65
C ASN A 53 9.99 -21.51 -6.46
N ILE A 54 9.01 -20.90 -5.79
CA ILE A 54 8.23 -21.55 -4.74
C ILE A 54 7.31 -22.64 -5.35
N PHE A 55 6.66 -22.38 -6.48
CA PHE A 55 5.88 -23.36 -7.23
C PHE A 55 6.72 -24.58 -7.57
N LEU A 56 7.92 -24.38 -8.09
CA LEU A 56 8.87 -25.43 -8.49
C LEU A 56 9.58 -26.10 -7.29
N ARG A 57 9.29 -25.71 -6.05
CA ARG A 57 9.91 -26.21 -4.82
C ARG A 57 11.41 -25.89 -4.67
N VAL A 58 11.92 -24.93 -5.43
CA VAL A 58 13.30 -24.43 -5.30
C VAL A 58 13.46 -23.59 -4.03
N GLY A 59 12.42 -22.87 -3.62
CA GLY A 59 12.41 -22.03 -2.44
C GLY A 59 12.44 -20.54 -2.73
N PHE A 60 12.75 -19.72 -1.73
CA PHE A 60 12.82 -18.26 -1.85
C PHE A 60 14.25 -17.86 -2.29
N VAL A 61 14.50 -17.98 -3.59
CA VAL A 61 15.83 -17.79 -4.22
C VAL A 61 15.69 -16.98 -5.51
N LEU A 62 16.74 -16.23 -5.86
CA LEU A 62 16.92 -15.56 -7.14
C LEU A 62 18.32 -15.92 -7.64
N ASP A 63 18.46 -16.18 -8.93
CA ASP A 63 19.73 -16.59 -9.56
C ASP A 63 20.39 -17.77 -8.81
N GLY A 64 19.58 -18.71 -8.30
CA GLY A 64 20.03 -19.87 -7.53
C GLY A 64 20.50 -19.55 -6.10
N GLN A 65 20.47 -18.30 -5.65
CA GLN A 65 20.93 -17.89 -4.33
C GLN A 65 19.77 -17.51 -3.39
N PRO A 66 19.84 -17.86 -2.09
CA PRO A 66 18.88 -17.40 -1.11
C PRO A 66 18.85 -15.86 -1.03
N VAL A 67 17.65 -15.29 -1.01
CA VAL A 67 17.48 -13.84 -0.90
C VAL A 67 16.50 -13.46 0.22
N ALA A 68 16.59 -12.21 0.69
CA ALA A 68 15.63 -11.55 1.54
C ALA A 68 15.57 -10.03 1.17
N PHE A 69 15.69 -9.73 -0.12
CA PHE A 69 15.68 -8.34 -0.61
C PHE A 69 14.27 -7.76 -0.58
N GLN A 70 13.27 -8.50 -1.06
CA GLN A 70 11.86 -8.13 -0.95
C GLN A 70 11.18 -8.85 0.23
N GLY A 71 10.02 -8.32 0.65
CA GLY A 71 9.13 -9.00 1.58
C GLY A 71 8.62 -10.33 1.02
N MET A 72 8.60 -11.36 1.85
CA MET A 72 8.38 -12.74 1.42
C MET A 72 6.91 -13.12 1.28
N ALA A 73 5.97 -12.43 1.96
CA ALA A 73 4.60 -12.93 2.09
C ALA A 73 3.88 -13.04 0.74
N TYR A 74 3.90 -11.98 -0.10
CA TYR A 74 3.20 -12.00 -1.38
C TYR A 74 3.69 -13.09 -2.33
N PRO A 75 4.99 -13.19 -2.69
CA PRO A 75 5.45 -14.23 -3.59
C PRO A 75 5.29 -15.64 -3.01
N THR A 76 5.33 -15.81 -1.69
CA THR A 76 5.07 -17.10 -1.05
C THR A 76 3.60 -17.52 -1.22
N VAL A 77 2.67 -16.64 -0.91
CA VAL A 77 1.23 -16.91 -1.08
C VAL A 77 0.93 -17.19 -2.56
N LEU A 78 1.44 -16.37 -3.47
CA LEU A 78 1.26 -16.56 -4.90
C LEU A 78 1.85 -17.90 -5.39
N GLY A 79 3.02 -18.30 -4.91
CA GLY A 79 3.64 -19.58 -5.25
C GLY A 79 2.79 -20.78 -4.79
N TYR A 80 2.10 -20.68 -3.64
CA TYR A 80 1.12 -21.68 -3.20
C TYR A 80 -0.15 -21.66 -4.04
N VAL A 81 -0.62 -20.47 -4.47
CA VAL A 81 -1.73 -20.36 -5.43
C VAL A 81 -1.36 -21.06 -6.74
N TYR A 82 -0.15 -20.86 -7.26
CA TYR A 82 0.35 -21.55 -8.44
C TYR A 82 0.37 -23.07 -8.27
N ARG A 83 0.77 -23.57 -7.10
CA ARG A 83 0.72 -25.03 -6.79
C ARG A 83 -0.70 -25.55 -6.81
N PHE A 84 -1.63 -24.84 -6.21
CA PHE A 84 -3.04 -25.22 -6.19
C PHE A 84 -3.64 -25.24 -7.59
N MET A 85 -3.27 -24.26 -8.44
CA MET A 85 -3.74 -24.15 -9.83
C MET A 85 -2.94 -25.01 -10.83
N GLY A 86 -1.85 -25.65 -10.39
CA GLY A 86 -1.00 -26.49 -11.23
C GLY A 86 -0.19 -25.74 -12.30
N ASN A 87 -0.09 -24.41 -12.24
CA ASN A 87 0.67 -23.61 -13.19
C ASN A 87 1.11 -22.26 -12.62
N ALA A 88 2.24 -21.71 -13.13
CA ALA A 88 2.79 -20.41 -12.76
C ALA A 88 2.61 -19.34 -13.85
N LYS A 89 1.45 -19.34 -14.55
CA LYS A 89 1.14 -18.37 -15.59
C LYS A 89 0.79 -17.00 -14.99
N GLU A 90 1.17 -15.90 -15.67
CA GLU A 90 0.82 -14.56 -15.28
C GLU A 90 -0.71 -14.36 -15.12
N MET A 91 -1.51 -14.98 -15.99
CA MET A 91 -2.96 -14.89 -15.92
C MET A 91 -3.51 -15.50 -14.62
N THR A 92 -2.86 -16.54 -14.08
CA THR A 92 -3.21 -17.10 -12.76
C THR A 92 -3.00 -16.09 -11.64
N ALA A 93 -1.88 -15.35 -11.68
CA ALA A 93 -1.62 -14.27 -10.72
C ALA A 93 -2.61 -13.11 -10.88
N LYS A 94 -2.92 -12.71 -12.11
CA LYS A 94 -3.91 -11.64 -12.39
C LYS A 94 -5.30 -12.00 -11.89
N ASN A 95 -5.73 -13.25 -12.12
CA ASN A 95 -7.00 -13.76 -11.57
C ASN A 95 -6.99 -13.80 -10.05
N PHE A 96 -5.88 -14.17 -9.41
CA PHE A 96 -5.73 -14.10 -7.95
C PHE A 96 -5.88 -12.67 -7.45
N ASN A 97 -5.30 -11.68 -8.11
CA ASN A 97 -5.48 -10.27 -7.79
C ASN A 97 -6.96 -9.85 -7.90
N VAL A 98 -7.69 -10.30 -8.92
CA VAL A 98 -9.13 -10.02 -9.04
C VAL A 98 -9.92 -10.59 -7.86
N ILE A 99 -9.60 -11.82 -7.41
CA ILE A 99 -10.21 -12.42 -6.23
C ILE A 99 -9.92 -11.58 -4.98
N LEU A 100 -8.67 -11.19 -4.76
CA LEU A 100 -8.29 -10.32 -3.64
C LEU A 100 -9.02 -8.96 -3.70
N SER A 101 -9.14 -8.36 -4.88
CA SER A 101 -9.88 -7.12 -5.08
C SER A 101 -11.37 -7.28 -4.77
N ALA A 102 -11.98 -8.42 -5.13
CA ALA A 102 -13.36 -8.73 -4.79
C ALA A 102 -13.57 -8.84 -3.29
N LEU A 103 -12.70 -9.59 -2.61
CA LEU A 103 -12.71 -9.71 -1.15
C LEU A 103 -12.49 -8.35 -0.48
N THR A 104 -11.56 -7.54 -1.00
CA THR A 104 -11.32 -6.17 -0.50
C THR A 104 -12.58 -5.32 -0.57
N MET A 105 -13.31 -5.33 -1.70
CA MET A 105 -14.56 -4.59 -1.83
C MET A 105 -15.63 -5.03 -0.82
N ILE A 106 -15.78 -6.35 -0.61
CA ILE A 106 -16.70 -6.88 0.39
C ILE A 106 -16.31 -6.39 1.79
N ILE A 107 -15.04 -6.51 2.16
CA ILE A 107 -14.53 -6.12 3.47
C ILE A 107 -14.68 -4.62 3.70
N ILE A 108 -14.38 -3.79 2.70
CA ILE A 108 -14.58 -2.33 2.79
C ILE A 108 -16.07 -2.00 2.95
N TYR A 109 -16.97 -2.66 2.23
CA TYR A 109 -18.42 -2.46 2.42
C TYR A 109 -18.86 -2.81 3.86
N LEU A 110 -18.40 -3.94 4.39
CA LEU A 110 -18.66 -4.34 5.79
C LEU A 110 -18.08 -3.31 6.77
N THR A 111 -16.89 -2.79 6.49
CA THR A 111 -16.28 -1.73 7.31
C THR A 111 -17.12 -0.46 7.29
N LEU A 112 -17.58 -0.01 6.11
CA LEU A 112 -18.37 1.20 5.94
C LEU A 112 -19.71 1.14 6.71
N ILE A 113 -20.46 0.04 6.61
CA ILE A 113 -21.73 -0.12 7.32
C ILE A 113 -21.59 -0.21 8.85
N LYS A 114 -20.38 -0.58 9.32
CA LYS A 114 -20.05 -0.56 10.75
C LYS A 114 -19.52 0.81 11.20
N LEU A 115 -18.81 1.49 10.31
CA LEU A 115 -18.18 2.78 10.59
C LEU A 115 -19.22 3.88 10.74
N THR A 116 -20.28 3.87 9.90
CA THR A 116 -21.28 4.95 9.85
C THR A 116 -22.66 4.43 9.49
N THR A 117 -23.71 5.11 9.97
CA THR A 117 -25.11 4.89 9.56
C THR A 117 -25.55 5.79 8.41
N ARG A 118 -24.68 6.71 7.94
CA ARG A 118 -24.96 7.68 6.89
C ARG A 118 -24.88 7.04 5.52
N GLN A 119 -26.02 6.74 4.92
CA GLN A 119 -26.15 6.05 3.63
C GLN A 119 -25.35 6.71 2.52
N LEU A 120 -25.38 8.06 2.44
CA LEU A 120 -24.62 8.82 1.44
C LEU A 120 -23.12 8.52 1.55
N VAL A 121 -22.57 8.50 2.77
CA VAL A 121 -21.14 8.21 2.99
C VAL A 121 -20.81 6.79 2.55
N ILE A 122 -21.65 5.79 2.93
CA ILE A 122 -21.44 4.38 2.58
C ILE A 122 -21.38 4.23 1.05
N TYR A 123 -22.40 4.72 0.35
CA TYR A 123 -22.49 4.51 -1.11
C TYR A 123 -21.44 5.29 -1.87
N THR A 124 -21.18 6.55 -1.49
CA THR A 124 -20.15 7.37 -2.13
C THR A 124 -18.75 6.76 -1.98
N ALA A 125 -18.38 6.37 -0.75
CA ALA A 125 -17.08 5.73 -0.51
C ALA A 125 -16.97 4.37 -1.24
N PHE A 126 -18.02 3.56 -1.21
CA PHE A 126 -18.03 2.27 -1.90
C PHE A 126 -17.95 2.41 -3.42
N THR A 127 -18.66 3.40 -4.00
CA THR A 127 -18.58 3.72 -5.43
C THR A 127 -17.14 4.08 -5.83
N MET A 128 -16.50 4.95 -5.06
CA MET A 128 -15.10 5.33 -5.29
C MET A 128 -14.20 4.09 -5.28
N VAL A 129 -14.30 3.22 -4.27
CA VAL A 129 -13.48 2.00 -4.18
C VAL A 129 -13.76 1.02 -5.33
N ALA A 130 -15.02 0.84 -5.71
CA ALA A 130 -15.40 -0.10 -6.76
C ALA A 130 -14.89 0.34 -8.14
N LEU A 131 -14.92 1.66 -8.43
CA LEU A 131 -14.66 2.23 -9.75
C LEU A 131 -13.32 2.96 -9.86
N LEU A 132 -12.51 3.02 -8.79
CA LEU A 132 -11.22 3.71 -8.81
C LEU A 132 -10.30 3.12 -9.88
N PRO A 133 -9.78 3.93 -10.83
CA PRO A 133 -8.93 3.44 -11.92
C PRO A 133 -7.71 2.65 -11.44
N ASN A 134 -7.02 3.12 -10.40
CA ASN A 134 -5.88 2.42 -9.80
C ASN A 134 -6.29 1.01 -9.32
N TYR A 135 -7.41 0.87 -8.62
CA TYR A 135 -7.89 -0.41 -8.09
C TYR A 135 -8.38 -1.38 -9.18
N ILE A 136 -8.74 -0.87 -10.34
CA ILE A 136 -9.06 -1.69 -11.52
C ILE A 136 -7.77 -2.11 -12.22
N ALA A 137 -6.89 -1.16 -12.51
CA ALA A 137 -5.72 -1.36 -13.36
C ALA A 137 -4.65 -2.27 -12.73
N TYR A 138 -4.39 -2.13 -11.43
CA TYR A 138 -3.33 -2.88 -10.74
C TYR A 138 -3.60 -4.38 -10.59
N ASN A 139 -4.77 -4.88 -10.96
CA ASN A 139 -4.97 -6.33 -11.10
C ASN A 139 -4.10 -6.94 -12.21
N ASN A 140 -3.56 -6.11 -13.09
CA ASN A 140 -2.75 -6.52 -14.24
C ASN A 140 -1.26 -6.72 -13.90
N VAL A 141 -0.79 -6.28 -12.72
CA VAL A 141 0.61 -6.42 -12.29
C VAL A 141 0.77 -7.45 -11.17
N ILE A 142 1.88 -8.17 -11.17
CA ILE A 142 2.23 -9.17 -10.15
C ILE A 142 3.00 -8.46 -9.03
N GLY A 143 2.27 -7.67 -8.24
CA GLY A 143 2.83 -6.79 -7.22
C GLY A 143 2.12 -6.88 -5.89
N THR A 144 2.70 -6.24 -4.89
CA THR A 144 2.22 -6.26 -3.51
C THR A 144 1.00 -5.36 -3.28
N GLU A 145 0.66 -4.47 -4.21
CA GLU A 145 -0.31 -3.39 -4.03
C GLU A 145 -1.72 -3.91 -3.72
N VAL A 146 -2.22 -4.84 -4.53
CA VAL A 146 -3.54 -5.45 -4.34
C VAL A 146 -3.55 -6.31 -3.08
N PHE A 147 -2.50 -7.11 -2.87
CA PHE A 147 -2.37 -8.01 -1.73
C PHE A 147 -2.31 -7.26 -0.39
N ILE A 148 -1.48 -6.21 -0.31
CA ILE A 148 -1.36 -5.42 0.92
C ILE A 148 -2.64 -4.64 1.23
N THR A 149 -3.36 -4.17 0.20
CA THR A 149 -4.64 -3.47 0.38
C THR A 149 -5.72 -4.44 0.91
N PHE A 150 -5.73 -5.69 0.42
CA PHE A 150 -6.58 -6.73 0.98
C PHE A 150 -6.28 -6.96 2.47
N ILE A 151 -5.01 -7.22 2.84
CA ILE A 151 -4.63 -7.43 4.25
C ILE A 151 -5.00 -6.20 5.09
N LEU A 152 -4.71 -5.00 4.60
CA LEU A 152 -5.02 -3.76 5.31
C LEU A 152 -6.53 -3.56 5.49
N SER A 153 -7.35 -3.92 4.50
CA SER A 153 -8.82 -3.86 4.64
C SER A 153 -9.32 -4.79 5.75
N VAL A 154 -8.72 -5.99 5.90
CA VAL A 154 -9.03 -6.91 7.01
C VAL A 154 -8.61 -6.31 8.35
N ILE A 155 -7.41 -5.73 8.44
CA ILE A 155 -6.93 -5.07 9.65
C ILE A 155 -7.90 -3.94 10.06
N VAL A 156 -8.33 -3.12 9.11
CA VAL A 156 -9.27 -2.00 9.37
C VAL A 156 -10.65 -2.53 9.81
N LEU A 157 -11.14 -3.59 9.20
CA LEU A 157 -12.37 -4.26 9.64
C LEU A 157 -12.25 -4.70 11.10
N LEU A 158 -11.14 -5.33 11.47
CA LEU A 158 -10.85 -5.76 12.84
C LEU A 158 -10.68 -4.59 13.82
N GLN A 159 -10.25 -3.41 13.35
CA GLN A 159 -10.19 -2.19 14.17
C GLN A 159 -11.59 -1.68 14.54
N VAL A 160 -12.57 -1.81 13.63
CA VAL A 160 -13.92 -1.23 13.78
C VAL A 160 -14.90 -2.19 14.44
N TYR A 161 -14.76 -3.49 14.19
CA TYR A 161 -15.63 -4.51 14.78
C TYR A 161 -15.20 -4.86 16.21
N GLU A 162 -16.07 -4.58 17.16
CA GLU A 162 -15.87 -4.88 18.59
C GLU A 162 -16.45 -6.27 18.89
N PHE A 163 -15.57 -7.25 19.03
CA PHE A 163 -15.89 -8.60 19.49
C PHE A 163 -14.82 -9.07 20.49
N ASP A 164 -14.89 -10.32 20.95
CA ASP A 164 -13.99 -10.83 21.98
C ASP A 164 -12.51 -10.60 21.63
N ASN A 165 -11.83 -9.85 22.47
CA ASN A 165 -10.41 -9.51 22.30
C ASN A 165 -9.49 -10.74 22.29
N ARG A 166 -9.91 -11.88 22.85
CA ARG A 166 -9.18 -13.15 22.77
C ARG A 166 -9.05 -13.68 21.35
N ILE A 167 -9.94 -13.25 20.44
CA ILE A 167 -9.93 -13.59 19.01
C ILE A 167 -9.43 -12.39 18.19
N ARG A 168 -9.92 -11.20 18.50
CA ARG A 168 -9.63 -9.95 17.76
C ARG A 168 -8.15 -9.60 17.77
N LEU A 169 -7.50 -9.62 18.93
CA LEU A 169 -6.08 -9.22 19.03
C LEU A 169 -5.13 -10.20 18.33
N PRO A 170 -5.29 -11.56 18.48
CA PRO A 170 -4.52 -12.49 17.67
C PRO A 170 -4.72 -12.33 16.16
N LEU A 171 -5.96 -12.10 15.68
CA LEU A 171 -6.21 -11.84 14.27
C LEU A 171 -5.53 -10.55 13.79
N LEU A 172 -5.58 -9.46 14.58
CA LEU A 172 -4.84 -8.24 14.27
C LEU A 172 -3.35 -8.52 14.17
N GLY A 173 -2.76 -9.23 15.14
CA GLY A 173 -1.34 -9.60 15.12
C GLY A 173 -0.97 -10.46 13.92
N LEU A 174 -1.80 -11.43 13.56
CA LEU A 174 -1.63 -12.30 12.38
C LEU A 174 -1.59 -11.49 11.08
N PHE A 175 -2.61 -10.66 10.83
CA PHE A 175 -2.68 -9.88 9.60
C PHE A 175 -1.62 -8.77 9.53
N ILE A 176 -1.29 -8.14 10.67
CA ILE A 176 -0.19 -7.16 10.73
C ILE A 176 1.15 -7.87 10.50
N GLY A 177 1.35 -9.08 11.02
CA GLY A 177 2.53 -9.91 10.73
C GLY A 177 2.66 -10.25 9.24
N GLY A 178 1.57 -10.64 8.59
CA GLY A 178 1.52 -10.85 7.14
C GLY A 178 1.80 -9.56 6.33
N ALA A 179 1.27 -8.43 6.80
CA ALA A 179 1.56 -7.12 6.22
C ALA A 179 3.05 -6.76 6.39
N ALA A 180 3.63 -6.98 7.57
CA ALA A 180 5.05 -6.74 7.85
C ALA A 180 5.97 -7.62 6.99
N LEU A 181 5.63 -8.91 6.82
CA LEU A 181 6.33 -9.81 5.90
C LEU A 181 6.19 -9.42 4.43
N THR A 182 5.24 -8.56 4.08
CA THR A 182 5.08 -7.97 2.73
C THR A 182 5.84 -6.65 2.60
N LYS A 183 5.67 -5.76 3.57
CA LYS A 183 6.29 -4.42 3.64
C LYS A 183 6.78 -4.17 5.07
N PRO A 184 8.11 -4.12 5.31
CA PRO A 184 8.70 -4.08 6.67
C PRO A 184 8.19 -2.96 7.58
N PHE A 185 7.78 -1.82 7.03
CA PHE A 185 7.30 -0.69 7.83
C PHE A 185 6.01 -1.00 8.61
N PHE A 186 5.26 -2.06 8.24
CA PHE A 186 4.12 -2.53 9.03
C PHE A 186 4.51 -3.12 10.41
N MET A 187 5.79 -3.35 10.69
CA MET A 187 6.24 -3.68 12.05
C MET A 187 5.90 -2.57 13.07
N ALA A 188 5.72 -1.33 12.61
CA ALA A 188 5.28 -0.22 13.46
C ALA A 188 3.73 -0.13 13.60
N TYR A 189 2.98 -0.91 12.83
CA TYR A 189 1.52 -0.77 12.77
C TYR A 189 0.76 -1.18 14.05
N PRO A 190 1.27 -2.04 14.95
CA PRO A 190 0.67 -2.23 16.27
C PRO A 190 0.47 -0.91 17.04
N ALA A 191 1.38 0.07 16.89
CA ALA A 191 1.23 1.40 17.48
C ALA A 191 0.06 2.20 16.87
N VAL A 192 -0.17 2.07 15.56
CA VAL A 192 -1.33 2.67 14.88
C VAL A 192 -2.64 2.16 15.49
N VAL A 193 -2.76 0.83 15.66
CA VAL A 193 -3.93 0.22 16.29
C VAL A 193 -4.09 0.69 17.74
N ALA A 194 -3.01 0.74 18.50
CA ALA A 194 -3.02 1.21 19.88
C ALA A 194 -3.50 2.68 19.97
N VAL A 195 -3.02 3.56 19.09
CA VAL A 195 -3.47 4.95 19.01
C VAL A 195 -4.98 5.04 18.73
N ILE A 196 -5.49 4.25 17.80
CA ILE A 196 -6.92 4.21 17.48
C ILE A 196 -7.74 3.75 18.70
N PHE A 197 -7.30 2.68 19.38
CA PHE A 197 -7.97 2.18 20.59
C PHE A 197 -7.92 3.20 21.73
N TRP A 198 -6.76 3.84 21.96
CA TRP A 198 -6.63 4.93 22.94
C TRP A 198 -7.57 6.09 22.63
N LEU A 199 -7.63 6.52 21.39
CA LEU A 199 -8.52 7.63 21.01
C LEU A 199 -10.00 7.28 21.20
N LYS A 200 -10.37 6.02 21.08
CA LYS A 200 -11.75 5.54 21.21
C LYS A 200 -12.11 5.22 22.66
N GLU A 201 -11.31 4.43 23.37
CA GLU A 201 -11.67 3.82 24.64
C GLU A 201 -11.21 4.63 25.87
N LYS A 202 -10.12 5.37 25.75
CA LYS A 202 -9.49 6.15 26.85
C LYS A 202 -9.07 5.28 28.05
N ASP A 203 -8.81 4.02 27.82
CA ASP A 203 -8.29 3.07 28.80
C ASP A 203 -6.83 2.72 28.43
N LEU A 204 -5.88 3.37 29.12
CA LEU A 204 -4.46 3.19 28.87
C LEU A 204 -4.01 1.75 29.13
N LYS A 205 -4.52 1.12 30.19
CA LYS A 205 -4.16 -0.26 30.54
C LYS A 205 -4.59 -1.23 29.43
N ARG A 206 -5.84 -1.13 28.96
CA ARG A 206 -6.34 -1.96 27.84
C ARG A 206 -5.58 -1.68 26.55
N THR A 207 -5.27 -0.41 26.26
CA THR A 207 -4.49 -0.01 25.10
C THR A 207 -3.11 -0.65 25.10
N LEU A 208 -2.38 -0.58 26.24
CA LEU A 208 -1.06 -1.19 26.36
C LEU A 208 -1.08 -2.71 26.28
N ILE A 209 -2.08 -3.36 26.89
CA ILE A 209 -2.28 -4.82 26.77
C ILE A 209 -2.57 -5.19 25.31
N SER A 210 -3.43 -4.43 24.62
CA SER A 210 -3.73 -4.68 23.21
C SER A 210 -2.50 -4.50 22.33
N PHE A 211 -1.73 -3.44 22.55
CA PHE A 211 -0.47 -3.23 21.83
C PHE A 211 0.49 -4.40 22.03
N ALA A 212 0.74 -4.81 23.30
CA ALA A 212 1.66 -5.89 23.62
C ALA A 212 1.21 -7.23 23.00
N ALA A 213 -0.08 -7.55 23.07
CA ALA A 213 -0.63 -8.78 22.48
C ALA A 213 -0.48 -8.79 20.95
N ILE A 214 -0.84 -7.69 20.28
CA ILE A 214 -0.71 -7.57 18.82
C ILE A 214 0.75 -7.65 18.40
N PHE A 215 1.63 -6.94 19.11
CA PHE A 215 3.08 -6.94 18.83
C PHE A 215 3.70 -8.32 19.01
N LEU A 216 3.33 -9.03 20.09
CA LEU A 216 3.81 -10.39 20.34
C LEU A 216 3.38 -11.35 19.22
N ILE A 217 2.11 -11.38 18.87
CA ILE A 217 1.61 -12.26 17.80
C ILE A 217 2.24 -11.90 16.45
N MET A 218 2.34 -10.61 16.10
CA MET A 218 3.07 -10.15 14.92
C MET A 218 4.49 -10.69 14.89
N SER A 219 5.21 -10.57 16.02
CA SER A 219 6.59 -11.04 16.13
C SER A 219 6.69 -12.56 15.97
N LEU A 220 5.74 -13.32 16.51
CA LEU A 220 5.67 -14.77 16.32
C LEU A 220 5.44 -15.17 14.85
N ILE A 221 4.63 -14.39 14.11
CA ILE A 221 4.40 -14.61 12.67
C ILE A 221 5.66 -14.30 11.85
N ILE A 222 6.44 -13.30 12.24
CA ILE A 222 7.69 -12.91 11.57
C ILE A 222 8.83 -13.88 11.93
N ALA A 223 8.86 -14.43 13.14
CA ALA A 223 9.96 -15.21 13.68
C ALA A 223 10.46 -16.38 12.81
N PRO A 224 9.61 -17.20 12.16
CA PRO A 224 10.07 -18.28 11.28
C PRO A 224 10.91 -17.77 10.10
N TRP A 225 10.50 -16.63 9.52
CA TRP A 225 11.24 -16.00 8.43
C TRP A 225 12.56 -15.38 8.92
N THR A 226 12.54 -14.72 10.05
CA THR A 226 13.75 -14.20 10.72
C THR A 226 14.74 -15.31 11.03
N TYR A 227 14.27 -16.44 11.55
CA TYR A 227 15.09 -17.61 11.83
C TYR A 227 15.70 -18.21 10.55
N ARG A 228 14.89 -18.36 9.48
CA ARG A 228 15.41 -18.78 8.16
C ARG A 228 16.51 -17.83 7.67
N ASN A 229 16.29 -16.52 7.81
CA ASN A 229 17.27 -15.52 7.39
C ASN A 229 18.57 -15.65 8.23
N TYR A 230 18.44 -15.83 9.53
CA TYR A 230 19.59 -16.07 10.38
C TYR A 230 20.39 -17.32 9.97
N GLN A 231 19.71 -18.43 9.66
CA GLN A 231 20.38 -19.65 9.17
C GLN A 231 21.06 -19.46 7.81
N LYS A 232 20.47 -18.68 6.91
CA LYS A 232 21.01 -18.49 5.55
C LYS A 232 22.12 -17.45 5.47
N PHE A 233 22.04 -16.41 6.30
CA PHE A 233 22.89 -15.23 6.19
C PHE A 233 23.79 -15.01 7.43
N GLY A 234 23.60 -15.76 8.52
CA GLY A 234 24.33 -15.57 9.77
C GLY A 234 24.01 -14.28 10.52
N ARG A 235 22.91 -13.61 10.17
CA ARG A 235 22.54 -12.27 10.67
C ARG A 235 21.05 -12.18 11.00
N LEU A 236 20.73 -11.33 11.98
CA LEU A 236 19.33 -11.04 12.33
C LEU A 236 18.71 -10.10 11.31
N ILE A 237 17.96 -10.64 10.37
CA ILE A 237 17.21 -9.92 9.35
C ILE A 237 15.73 -10.23 9.54
N PRO A 238 14.95 -9.35 10.21
CA PRO A 238 13.56 -9.63 10.52
C PRO A 238 12.70 -9.90 9.27
N VAL A 239 12.79 -9.06 8.26
CA VAL A 239 12.00 -9.19 7.02
C VAL A 239 12.88 -9.11 5.79
N SER A 240 13.52 -7.96 5.53
CA SER A 240 14.36 -7.72 4.37
C SER A 240 15.60 -6.92 4.76
N TYR A 241 16.63 -6.99 3.92
CA TYR A 241 17.93 -6.36 4.18
C TYR A 241 18.23 -5.13 3.31
N ASN A 242 17.22 -4.56 2.65
CA ASN A 242 17.41 -3.42 1.74
C ASN A 242 17.10 -2.06 2.37
N SER A 243 16.85 -1.98 3.68
CA SER A 243 16.33 -0.76 4.31
C SER A 243 17.32 0.41 4.27
N GLY A 244 18.58 0.20 4.66
CA GLY A 244 19.61 1.25 4.66
C GLY A 244 20.00 1.70 3.26
N TYR A 245 20.04 0.76 2.32
CA TYR A 245 20.26 1.02 0.92
C TYR A 245 19.20 1.97 0.33
N VAL A 246 17.93 1.61 0.47
CA VAL A 246 16.81 2.43 -0.02
C VAL A 246 16.77 3.77 0.73
N PHE A 247 17.05 3.77 2.03
CA PHE A 247 17.05 4.99 2.83
C PHE A 247 18.07 6.01 2.35
N TYR A 248 19.30 5.58 2.00
CA TYR A 248 20.31 6.48 1.45
C TYR A 248 19.97 6.99 0.04
N LEU A 249 19.51 6.11 -0.86
CA LEU A 249 19.14 6.52 -2.21
C LEU A 249 18.06 7.60 -2.22
N ASN A 250 17.22 7.60 -1.18
CA ASN A 250 16.17 8.59 -1.03
C ASN A 250 16.54 9.78 -0.15
N ASN A 251 17.64 9.74 0.60
CA ASN A 251 18.07 10.79 1.54
C ASN A 251 19.55 11.15 1.33
N ASN A 252 19.85 11.86 0.26
CA ASN A 252 21.17 12.36 -0.09
C ASN A 252 21.07 13.69 -0.84
N ALA A 253 22.20 14.38 -1.03
CA ALA A 253 22.27 15.72 -1.65
C ALA A 253 21.83 15.76 -3.13
N TYR A 254 21.83 14.62 -3.81
CA TYR A 254 21.55 14.54 -5.26
C TYR A 254 20.10 14.10 -5.55
N ASN A 255 19.39 13.63 -4.54
CA ASN A 255 17.97 13.28 -4.70
C ASN A 255 17.10 14.53 -4.67
N THR A 256 16.61 14.94 -5.82
CA THR A 256 15.78 16.15 -5.99
C THR A 256 14.32 15.86 -6.22
N ASN A 257 13.96 14.60 -6.53
CA ASN A 257 12.59 14.20 -6.88
C ASN A 257 11.87 13.36 -5.79
N GLY A 258 12.61 12.95 -4.73
CA GLY A 258 12.04 12.16 -3.63
C GLY A 258 11.73 10.71 -3.97
N ALA A 259 12.01 10.26 -5.19
CA ALA A 259 11.82 8.89 -5.64
C ALA A 259 13.15 8.11 -5.62
N TRP A 260 13.06 6.79 -5.83
CA TRP A 260 14.25 5.96 -6.00
C TRP A 260 15.15 6.49 -7.10
N MET A 261 16.45 6.44 -6.88
CA MET A 261 17.47 6.81 -7.85
C MET A 261 18.53 5.71 -7.97
N PRO A 262 19.17 5.54 -9.15
CA PRO A 262 20.28 4.60 -9.28
C PRO A 262 21.46 4.97 -8.37
N ILE A 263 22.19 3.97 -7.85
CA ILE A 263 23.38 4.21 -7.01
C ILE A 263 24.39 5.14 -7.71
N LYS A 264 24.63 4.93 -9.00
CA LYS A 264 25.56 5.73 -9.80
C LYS A 264 25.23 7.23 -9.82
N ASP A 265 23.96 7.59 -9.57
CA ASP A 265 23.48 8.97 -9.55
C ASP A 265 23.43 9.53 -8.12
N ALA A 266 23.53 8.67 -7.10
CA ALA A 266 23.64 9.05 -5.69
C ALA A 266 25.11 9.37 -5.35
N TYR A 267 25.63 10.43 -5.96
CA TYR A 267 27.05 10.78 -5.87
C TYR A 267 27.50 10.94 -4.41
N ALA A 268 28.54 10.23 -4.05
CA ALA A 268 29.19 10.27 -2.76
C ALA A 268 30.57 10.94 -2.91
N SER A 269 31.27 11.19 -1.80
CA SER A 269 32.67 11.60 -1.89
C SER A 269 33.48 10.56 -2.72
N PRO A 270 34.62 10.93 -3.34
CA PRO A 270 35.41 9.97 -4.09
C PRO A 270 35.79 8.71 -3.30
N GLU A 271 36.01 8.86 -1.98
CA GLU A 271 36.33 7.74 -1.08
C GLU A 271 35.14 6.82 -0.90
N LEU A 272 33.95 7.39 -0.70
CA LEU A 272 32.71 6.64 -0.54
C LEU A 272 32.32 5.95 -1.85
N GLN A 273 32.49 6.63 -2.99
CA GLN A 273 32.24 6.04 -4.32
C GLN A 273 33.14 4.83 -4.57
N LYS A 274 34.43 4.93 -4.23
CA LYS A 274 35.34 3.80 -4.34
C LYS A 274 34.92 2.60 -3.49
N GLN A 275 34.42 2.84 -2.26
CA GLN A 275 33.88 1.77 -1.41
C GLN A 275 32.65 1.15 -2.04
N ILE A 276 31.72 1.94 -2.59
CA ILE A 276 30.52 1.46 -3.26
C ILE A 276 30.89 0.58 -4.46
N ASP A 277 31.82 1.02 -5.30
CA ASP A 277 32.24 0.28 -6.49
C ASP A 277 32.88 -1.06 -6.10
N GLN A 278 33.72 -1.10 -5.07
CA GLN A 278 34.29 -2.34 -4.53
C GLN A 278 33.23 -3.30 -4.00
N ILE A 279 32.19 -2.78 -3.34
CA ILE A 279 31.08 -3.60 -2.84
C ILE A 279 30.29 -4.18 -4.03
N LEU A 280 30.02 -3.38 -5.06
CA LEU A 280 29.24 -3.78 -6.22
C LEU A 280 29.91 -4.81 -7.13
N GLU A 281 31.24 -4.94 -7.08
CA GLU A 281 31.99 -6.00 -7.77
C GLU A 281 31.53 -7.40 -7.34
N ASN A 282 30.99 -7.55 -6.12
CA ASN A 282 30.46 -8.81 -5.58
C ASN A 282 29.04 -9.17 -6.05
N GLY A 283 28.46 -8.42 -7.00
CA GLY A 283 27.13 -8.65 -7.56
C GLY A 283 26.02 -7.82 -6.87
N LYS A 284 25.02 -7.38 -7.64
CA LYS A 284 24.04 -6.35 -7.22
C LYS A 284 22.93 -6.82 -6.28
N ARG A 285 22.67 -8.12 -6.16
CA ARG A 285 21.52 -8.67 -5.41
C ARG A 285 21.91 -9.63 -4.30
N SER A 286 23.20 -9.81 -4.02
CA SER A 286 23.61 -10.67 -2.92
C SER A 286 23.30 -10.04 -1.55
N GLU A 287 23.06 -10.87 -0.55
CA GLU A 287 22.89 -10.41 0.84
C GLU A 287 24.14 -9.69 1.34
N LYS A 288 25.34 -10.20 0.99
CA LYS A 288 26.62 -9.59 1.36
C LYS A 288 26.69 -8.15 0.88
N VAL A 289 26.41 -7.90 -0.41
CA VAL A 289 26.40 -6.56 -1.01
C VAL A 289 25.38 -5.66 -0.32
N ALA A 290 24.16 -6.14 -0.10
CA ALA A 290 23.13 -5.32 0.53
C ALA A 290 23.50 -4.93 1.96
N HIS A 291 24.12 -5.83 2.73
CA HIS A 291 24.61 -5.52 4.08
C HIS A 291 25.78 -4.54 4.07
N GLU A 292 26.75 -4.74 3.21
CA GLU A 292 27.90 -3.84 3.10
C GLU A 292 27.44 -2.43 2.68
N LEU A 293 26.51 -2.33 1.73
CA LEU A 293 25.87 -1.06 1.36
C LEU A 293 25.06 -0.45 2.52
N GLU A 294 24.35 -1.25 3.33
CA GLU A 294 23.62 -0.74 4.50
C GLU A 294 24.56 -0.14 5.53
N VAL A 295 25.69 -0.81 5.80
CA VAL A 295 26.72 -0.32 6.74
C VAL A 295 27.30 1.02 6.30
N VAL A 296 27.50 1.20 5.01
CA VAL A 296 28.04 2.44 4.43
C VAL A 296 26.97 3.52 4.30
N PHE A 297 25.81 3.19 3.78
CA PHE A 297 24.78 4.15 3.40
C PHE A 297 23.94 4.70 4.56
N LYS A 298 23.61 3.88 5.54
CA LYS A 298 22.77 4.33 6.64
C LYS A 298 23.37 5.45 7.49
N PRO A 299 24.68 5.41 7.85
CA PRO A 299 25.35 6.53 8.51
C PRO A 299 25.36 7.80 7.64
N GLU A 300 25.63 7.67 6.33
CA GLU A 300 25.69 8.81 5.41
C GLU A 300 24.31 9.48 5.25
N ALA A 301 23.23 8.71 5.11
CA ALA A 301 21.87 9.25 5.11
C ALA A 301 21.54 10.01 6.40
N ASN A 302 21.87 9.42 7.54
CA ASN A 302 21.65 10.05 8.84
C ASN A 302 22.48 11.33 9.03
N LYS A 303 23.73 11.34 8.54
CA LYS A 303 24.60 12.50 8.55
C LYS A 303 23.98 13.61 7.69
N TRP A 304 23.63 13.30 6.44
CA TRP A 304 23.01 14.26 5.55
C TRP A 304 21.73 14.88 6.12
N ILE A 305 20.85 14.08 6.71
CA ILE A 305 19.61 14.57 7.34
C ILE A 305 19.90 15.54 8.50
N ARG A 306 20.89 15.23 9.35
CA ARG A 306 21.27 16.10 10.48
C ARG A 306 21.89 17.42 10.01
N GLU A 307 22.70 17.36 8.98
CA GLU A 307 23.39 18.54 8.42
C GLU A 307 22.45 19.38 7.54
N ASN A 308 21.41 18.78 6.95
CA ASN A 308 20.51 19.43 5.99
C ASN A 308 19.02 19.25 6.35
N PRO A 309 18.56 19.61 7.58
CA PRO A 309 17.18 19.35 8.01
C PRO A 309 16.13 20.06 7.17
N ARG A 310 16.44 21.25 6.64
CA ARG A 310 15.52 22.01 5.77
C ARG A 310 15.31 21.29 4.44
N GLU A 311 16.39 20.80 3.82
CA GLU A 311 16.33 20.05 2.55
C GLU A 311 15.63 18.70 2.74
N PHE A 312 15.85 18.03 3.86
CA PHE A 312 15.10 16.80 4.21
C PHE A 312 13.60 17.05 4.29
N ILE A 313 13.17 18.12 4.98
CA ILE A 313 11.75 18.50 5.07
C ILE A 313 11.17 18.82 3.70
N LYS A 314 11.90 19.62 2.89
CA LYS A 314 11.52 19.95 1.51
C LYS A 314 11.36 18.68 0.65
N LEU A 315 12.32 17.77 0.76
CA LEU A 315 12.30 16.50 0.05
C LEU A 315 11.11 15.63 0.49
N GLY A 316 10.75 15.65 1.78
CA GLY A 316 9.55 15.00 2.31
C GLY A 316 8.27 15.50 1.63
N PHE A 317 8.09 16.81 1.46
CA PHE A 317 6.95 17.37 0.73
C PHE A 317 6.96 17.02 -0.77
N ILE A 318 8.14 16.97 -1.41
CA ILE A 318 8.28 16.52 -2.80
C ILE A 318 7.81 15.06 -2.92
N ARG A 319 8.18 14.19 -1.98
CA ARG A 319 7.72 12.79 -1.91
C ARG A 319 6.21 12.68 -1.78
N LEU A 320 5.61 13.46 -0.88
CA LEU A 320 4.15 13.47 -0.74
C LEU A 320 3.46 13.96 -2.02
N LYS A 321 4.00 15.00 -2.68
CA LYS A 321 3.52 15.44 -3.99
C LYS A 321 3.64 14.32 -5.02
N GLY A 322 4.80 13.67 -5.12
CA GLY A 322 5.05 12.55 -6.05
C GLY A 322 4.17 11.33 -5.77
N THR A 323 3.81 11.09 -4.51
CA THR A 323 2.95 9.96 -4.13
C THR A 323 1.47 10.24 -4.38
N PHE A 324 0.98 11.42 -4.02
CA PHE A 324 -0.47 11.68 -3.95
C PHE A 324 -0.99 12.64 -5.02
N PHE A 325 -0.11 13.42 -5.65
CA PHE A 325 -0.48 14.49 -6.58
C PHE A 325 0.28 14.40 -7.93
N SER A 326 0.73 13.22 -8.30
CA SER A 326 1.36 12.97 -9.61
C SER A 326 0.40 12.45 -10.68
N GLY A 327 -0.88 12.36 -10.36
CA GLY A 327 -1.90 11.79 -11.25
C GLY A 327 -1.85 10.28 -11.34
N SER A 328 -2.08 9.75 -12.53
CA SER A 328 -2.22 8.32 -12.81
C SER A 328 -1.13 7.76 -13.75
N TRP A 329 0.01 8.42 -13.82
CA TRP A 329 1.12 7.98 -14.69
C TRP A 329 1.62 6.56 -14.36
N ASP A 330 1.46 6.16 -13.11
CA ASP A 330 1.78 4.81 -12.63
C ASP A 330 0.93 3.73 -13.31
N ILE A 331 -0.33 4.02 -13.66
CA ILE A 331 -1.18 3.13 -14.43
C ILE A 331 -0.56 2.89 -15.81
N ASP A 332 -0.18 3.96 -16.51
CA ASP A 332 0.41 3.87 -17.85
C ASP A 332 1.76 3.15 -17.82
N THR A 333 2.56 3.41 -16.80
CA THR A 333 3.93 2.86 -16.68
C THR A 333 3.94 1.40 -16.23
N TRP A 334 3.03 1.00 -15.36
CA TRP A 334 3.11 -0.33 -14.73
C TRP A 334 2.03 -1.30 -15.20
N THR A 335 0.81 -0.83 -15.49
CA THR A 335 -0.32 -1.71 -15.72
C THR A 335 -0.74 -1.85 -17.18
N MET A 336 -0.21 -0.99 -18.07
CA MET A 336 -0.47 -0.99 -19.51
C MET A 336 0.77 -0.60 -20.32
N ASN A 337 1.91 -1.15 -19.95
CA ASN A 337 3.20 -0.77 -20.48
C ASN A 337 3.63 -1.57 -21.74
N ASP A 338 2.90 -2.60 -22.12
CA ASP A 338 3.20 -3.37 -23.34
C ASP A 338 2.68 -2.64 -24.58
N LYS A 339 3.58 -1.94 -25.27
CA LYS A 339 3.28 -1.12 -26.43
C LYS A 339 3.30 -1.87 -27.76
N ARG A 340 3.72 -3.14 -27.78
CA ARG A 340 3.85 -3.93 -29.03
C ARG A 340 2.57 -3.99 -29.87
N PRO A 341 1.37 -4.24 -29.29
CA PRO A 341 0.13 -4.21 -30.06
C PRO A 341 -0.17 -2.84 -30.67
N LEU A 342 0.11 -1.75 -29.94
CA LEU A 342 -0.07 -0.39 -30.43
C LEU A 342 0.90 -0.09 -31.58
N GLU A 343 2.17 -0.44 -31.44
CA GLU A 343 3.19 -0.24 -32.49
C GLU A 343 2.83 -1.00 -33.77
N ALA A 344 2.30 -2.21 -33.65
CA ALA A 344 1.79 -2.97 -34.79
C ALA A 344 0.62 -2.24 -35.50
N ASN A 345 -0.32 -1.73 -34.71
CA ASN A 345 -1.46 -0.98 -35.23
C ASN A 345 -1.05 0.35 -35.86
N LEU A 346 -0.12 1.08 -35.23
CA LEU A 346 0.39 2.35 -35.76
C LEU A 346 1.02 2.25 -37.16
N LYS A 347 1.52 1.06 -37.55
CA LYS A 347 2.06 0.80 -38.89
C LYS A 347 1.00 0.82 -39.98
N ILE A 348 -0.24 0.45 -39.64
CA ILE A 348 -1.35 0.29 -40.58
C ILE A 348 -2.40 1.41 -40.47
N TRP A 349 -2.37 2.23 -39.39
CA TRP A 349 -3.32 3.28 -39.17
C TRP A 349 -3.09 4.50 -40.05
N THR A 350 -4.18 5.13 -40.48
CA THR A 350 -4.12 6.46 -41.13
C THR A 350 -3.69 7.54 -40.14
N LYS A 351 -3.36 8.73 -40.67
CA LYS A 351 -3.01 9.88 -39.84
C LYS A 351 -4.17 10.27 -38.92
N GLU A 352 -5.39 10.24 -39.40
CA GLU A 352 -6.62 10.57 -38.67
C GLU A 352 -6.84 9.57 -37.52
N GLN A 353 -6.66 8.27 -37.75
CA GLN A 353 -6.78 7.23 -36.73
C GLN A 353 -5.75 7.41 -35.61
N ARG A 354 -4.52 7.81 -35.94
CA ARG A 354 -3.47 8.11 -34.94
C ARG A 354 -3.84 9.31 -34.08
N ILE A 355 -4.29 10.40 -34.70
CA ILE A 355 -4.72 11.62 -33.99
C ILE A 355 -5.89 11.32 -33.04
N GLU A 356 -6.89 10.57 -33.52
CA GLU A 356 -8.05 10.22 -32.68
C GLU A 356 -7.65 9.31 -31.51
N HIS A 357 -6.76 8.34 -31.72
CA HIS A 357 -6.24 7.49 -30.66
C HIS A 357 -5.49 8.33 -29.59
N GLU A 358 -4.63 9.25 -30.02
CA GLU A 358 -3.88 10.14 -29.13
C GLU A 358 -4.84 11.04 -28.32
N ARG A 359 -5.85 11.60 -28.97
CA ARG A 359 -6.89 12.40 -28.33
C ARG A 359 -7.65 11.62 -27.26
N GLN A 360 -8.10 10.39 -27.57
CA GLN A 360 -8.81 9.52 -26.63
C GLN A 360 -7.92 9.11 -25.45
N THR A 361 -6.64 8.79 -25.70
CA THR A 361 -5.67 8.43 -24.68
C THR A 361 -5.43 9.60 -23.72
N ASN A 362 -5.22 10.81 -24.23
CA ASN A 362 -5.02 12.01 -23.41
C ASN A 362 -6.26 12.37 -22.60
N PHE A 363 -7.46 12.24 -23.19
CA PHE A 363 -8.72 12.48 -22.49
C PHE A 363 -8.92 11.49 -21.33
N THR A 364 -8.73 10.19 -21.57
CA THR A 364 -8.88 9.15 -20.53
C THR A 364 -7.85 9.32 -19.42
N LYS A 365 -6.61 9.69 -19.76
CA LYS A 365 -5.58 10.00 -18.78
C LYS A 365 -5.97 11.21 -17.93
N GLY A 366 -6.45 12.29 -18.54
CA GLY A 366 -6.90 13.47 -17.82
C GLY A 366 -8.03 13.18 -16.82
N LEU A 367 -8.99 12.32 -17.18
CA LEU A 367 -10.05 11.89 -16.25
C LEU A 367 -9.48 11.08 -15.07
N ARG A 368 -8.56 10.14 -15.31
CA ARG A 368 -7.90 9.37 -14.24
C ARG A 368 -7.12 10.29 -13.30
N ASP A 369 -6.35 11.21 -13.85
CA ASP A 369 -5.58 12.21 -13.09
C ASP A 369 -6.49 13.06 -12.20
N MET A 370 -7.60 13.54 -12.74
CA MET A 370 -8.59 14.32 -12.00
C MET A 370 -9.16 13.51 -10.81
N VAL A 371 -9.52 12.25 -11.01
CA VAL A 371 -10.05 11.39 -9.93
C VAL A 371 -9.02 11.23 -8.81
N VAL A 372 -7.76 10.94 -9.14
CA VAL A 372 -6.69 10.77 -8.14
C VAL A 372 -6.42 12.08 -7.39
N HIS A 373 -6.37 13.21 -8.09
CA HIS A 373 -6.12 14.51 -7.47
C HIS A 373 -7.28 14.95 -6.55
N LEU A 374 -8.53 14.77 -6.97
CA LEU A 374 -9.68 15.10 -6.12
C LEU A 374 -9.69 14.23 -4.87
N LEU A 375 -9.49 12.91 -5.03
CA LEU A 375 -9.46 11.98 -3.91
C LEU A 375 -8.35 12.31 -2.91
N SER A 376 -7.15 12.61 -3.40
CA SER A 376 -6.03 13.03 -2.58
C SER A 376 -6.30 14.36 -1.88
N SER A 377 -6.83 15.36 -2.59
CA SER A 377 -7.13 16.67 -2.04
C SER A 377 -8.15 16.59 -0.89
N PHE A 378 -9.27 15.89 -1.08
CA PHE A 378 -10.26 15.69 -0.01
C PHE A 378 -9.73 14.82 1.12
N GLY A 379 -8.90 13.81 0.81
CA GLY A 379 -8.22 12.99 1.81
C GLY A 379 -7.34 13.82 2.74
N PHE A 380 -6.45 14.63 2.18
CA PHE A 380 -5.59 15.53 2.96
C PHE A 380 -6.40 16.60 3.71
N LEU A 381 -7.42 17.19 3.07
CA LEU A 381 -8.31 18.16 3.71
C LEU A 381 -8.97 17.55 4.95
N PHE A 382 -9.47 16.31 4.86
CA PHE A 382 -10.09 15.61 5.98
C PHE A 382 -9.09 15.38 7.13
N VAL A 383 -7.87 14.98 6.81
CA VAL A 383 -6.79 14.82 7.79
C VAL A 383 -6.51 16.15 8.49
N LEU A 384 -6.37 17.25 7.75
CA LEU A 384 -6.09 18.59 8.29
C LEU A 384 -7.21 19.11 9.18
N ILE A 385 -8.47 19.01 8.74
CA ILE A 385 -9.64 19.46 9.53
C ILE A 385 -9.71 18.70 10.87
N ASN A 386 -9.38 17.42 10.89
CA ASN A 386 -9.45 16.61 12.10
C ASN A 386 -8.16 16.61 12.93
N ALA A 387 -7.06 17.18 12.44
CA ALA A 387 -5.75 17.14 13.11
C ALA A 387 -5.79 17.70 14.52
N LYS A 388 -6.45 18.86 14.73
CA LYS A 388 -6.62 19.47 16.04
C LYS A 388 -7.35 18.55 17.02
N ASP A 389 -8.46 17.94 16.58
CA ASP A 389 -9.27 17.05 17.42
C ASP A 389 -8.50 15.78 17.79
N ILE A 390 -7.75 15.22 16.84
CA ILE A 390 -6.87 14.07 17.07
C ILE A 390 -5.79 14.42 18.09
N LEU A 391 -5.07 15.54 17.91
CA LEU A 391 -4.02 15.98 18.84
C LEU A 391 -4.58 16.18 20.24
N LEU A 392 -5.68 16.93 20.38
CA LEU A 392 -6.33 17.11 21.68
C LEU A 392 -6.82 15.78 22.27
N GLY A 393 -7.32 14.87 21.44
CA GLY A 393 -7.69 13.52 21.85
C GLY A 393 -6.51 12.70 22.36
N LEU A 394 -5.34 12.77 21.73
CA LEU A 394 -4.14 12.02 22.15
C LEU A 394 -3.72 12.37 23.59
N PHE A 395 -3.77 13.64 23.96
CA PHE A 395 -3.34 14.12 25.27
C PHE A 395 -4.47 14.17 26.32
N SER A 396 -5.73 13.99 25.92
CA SER A 396 -6.88 13.97 26.83
C SER A 396 -7.18 12.55 27.32
N LYS A 397 -7.40 12.40 28.61
CA LYS A 397 -7.85 11.13 29.22
C LYS A 397 -9.36 10.89 29.06
N THR A 398 -10.14 11.90 28.69
CA THR A 398 -11.62 11.84 28.67
C THR A 398 -12.23 12.06 27.28
N ARG A 399 -11.50 12.70 26.36
CA ARG A 399 -12.00 13.02 25.01
C ARG A 399 -11.93 11.82 24.09
N SER A 400 -12.99 11.01 24.08
CA SER A 400 -13.16 9.92 23.10
C SER A 400 -13.51 10.46 21.71
N LEU A 401 -12.96 9.84 20.68
CA LEU A 401 -13.23 10.18 19.29
C LEU A 401 -13.85 8.99 18.54
N PRO A 402 -14.83 9.23 17.64
CA PRO A 402 -15.50 8.16 16.89
C PRO A 402 -14.58 7.56 15.83
N TYR A 403 -14.80 6.29 15.51
CA TYR A 403 -14.05 5.58 14.46
C TYR A 403 -14.16 6.24 13.08
N GLU A 404 -15.27 6.90 12.77
CA GLU A 404 -15.43 7.69 11.53
C GLU A 404 -14.33 8.74 11.33
N ARG A 405 -13.76 9.27 12.41
CA ARG A 405 -12.66 10.24 12.35
C ARG A 405 -11.31 9.56 12.50
N THR A 406 -11.19 8.67 13.49
CA THR A 406 -9.89 8.08 13.85
C THR A 406 -9.37 7.12 12.79
N ILE A 407 -10.22 6.28 12.20
CA ILE A 407 -9.82 5.29 11.22
C ILE A 407 -9.18 5.94 9.96
N PRO A 408 -9.87 6.81 9.22
CA PRO A 408 -9.27 7.38 8.02
C PRO A 408 -8.08 8.31 8.33
N VAL A 409 -8.13 9.07 9.43
CA VAL A 409 -7.07 10.05 9.75
C VAL A 409 -5.79 9.36 10.22
N ILE A 410 -5.88 8.46 11.20
CA ILE A 410 -4.68 7.84 11.79
C ILE A 410 -4.01 6.88 10.80
N ASN A 411 -4.80 6.10 10.05
CA ASN A 411 -4.22 5.22 9.03
C ASN A 411 -3.59 6.03 7.89
N SER A 412 -4.24 7.09 7.40
CA SER A 412 -3.62 7.97 6.38
C SER A 412 -2.36 8.64 6.91
N ALA A 413 -2.38 9.16 8.14
CA ALA A 413 -1.22 9.81 8.76
C ALA A 413 -0.02 8.87 8.87
N PHE A 414 -0.24 7.59 9.19
CA PHE A 414 0.82 6.59 9.20
C PHE A 414 1.52 6.48 7.85
N PHE A 415 0.79 6.32 6.76
CA PHE A 415 1.38 6.22 5.42
C PHE A 415 2.00 7.54 4.96
N ILE A 416 1.35 8.67 5.24
CA ILE A 416 1.90 10.01 4.94
C ILE A 416 3.26 10.16 5.62
N LEU A 417 3.40 9.77 6.90
CA LEU A 417 4.66 9.83 7.63
C LEU A 417 5.74 8.91 7.02
N ILE A 418 5.38 7.66 6.70
CA ILE A 418 6.30 6.72 6.06
C ILE A 418 6.82 7.26 4.74
N TYR A 419 5.95 7.74 3.87
CA TYR A 419 6.35 8.25 2.54
C TYR A 419 7.08 9.60 2.63
N PHE A 420 6.78 10.40 3.64
CA PHE A 420 7.54 11.63 3.92
C PHE A 420 9.02 11.33 4.23
N ILE A 421 9.28 10.26 5.00
CA ILE A 421 10.63 9.92 5.48
C ILE A 421 11.42 9.11 4.46
N PHE A 422 10.77 8.11 3.82
CA PHE A 422 11.50 7.09 3.06
C PHE A 422 11.49 7.34 1.56
N GLU A 423 10.38 7.21 0.87
CA GLU A 423 10.33 7.26 -0.59
C GLU A 423 8.93 7.67 -1.08
N GLY A 424 8.88 8.49 -2.14
CA GLY A 424 7.64 8.91 -2.80
C GLY A 424 7.53 8.36 -4.22
N GLN A 425 6.50 7.52 -4.46
CA GLN A 425 6.11 7.07 -5.80
C GLN A 425 4.59 7.00 -5.90
N ALA A 426 4.03 7.29 -7.10
CA ALA A 426 2.58 7.27 -7.31
C ALA A 426 1.96 5.93 -6.89
N ARG A 427 2.56 4.79 -7.21
CA ARG A 427 2.07 3.46 -6.83
C ARG A 427 1.92 3.25 -5.31
N TYR A 428 2.62 4.04 -4.49
CA TYR A 428 2.55 3.90 -3.04
C TYR A 428 1.28 4.50 -2.43
N ASN A 429 0.54 5.35 -3.16
CA ASN A 429 -0.74 5.83 -2.70
C ASN A 429 -1.79 4.70 -2.59
N PHE A 430 -1.60 3.58 -3.31
CA PHE A 430 -2.58 2.52 -3.51
C PHE A 430 -3.28 2.05 -2.22
N PRO A 431 -2.59 1.64 -1.13
CA PRO A 431 -3.27 1.22 0.10
C PRO A 431 -3.95 2.37 0.85
N VAL A 432 -3.59 3.64 0.54
CA VAL A 432 -4.15 4.83 1.22
C VAL A 432 -5.45 5.28 0.59
N LEU A 433 -5.64 5.00 -0.69
CA LEU A 433 -6.79 5.49 -1.46
C LEU A 433 -8.15 5.07 -0.88
N MET A 434 -8.23 3.91 -0.20
CA MET A 434 -9.48 3.53 0.48
C MET A 434 -9.81 4.46 1.66
N PHE A 435 -8.81 4.95 2.40
CA PHE A 435 -9.02 5.93 3.48
C PHE A 435 -9.40 7.30 2.92
N PHE A 436 -8.82 7.66 1.78
CA PHE A 436 -9.16 8.89 1.09
C PHE A 436 -10.57 8.83 0.49
N ALA A 437 -11.03 7.67 0.01
CA ALA A 437 -12.41 7.47 -0.42
C ALA A 437 -13.41 7.68 0.74
N ILE A 438 -13.11 7.12 1.92
CA ILE A 438 -13.90 7.34 3.14
C ILE A 438 -13.88 8.81 3.54
N SER A 439 -12.70 9.43 3.57
CA SER A 439 -12.51 10.84 3.92
C SER A 439 -13.27 11.78 2.98
N THR A 440 -13.20 11.53 1.67
CA THR A 440 -13.91 12.29 0.65
C THR A 440 -15.43 12.22 0.85
N ALA A 441 -15.96 11.01 1.07
CA ALA A 441 -17.38 10.81 1.33
C ALA A 441 -17.86 11.54 2.60
N LEU A 442 -17.02 11.54 3.65
CA LEU A 442 -17.29 12.27 4.89
C LEU A 442 -17.24 13.80 4.69
N CYS A 443 -16.29 14.31 3.91
CA CYS A 443 -16.21 15.72 3.55
C CYS A 443 -17.46 16.18 2.77
N LEU A 444 -17.88 15.42 1.78
CA LEU A 444 -19.07 15.72 0.98
C LEU A 444 -20.35 15.76 1.83
N ASP A 445 -20.49 14.84 2.81
CA ASP A 445 -21.63 14.86 3.75
C ASP A 445 -21.60 16.09 4.67
N LEU A 446 -20.42 16.54 5.09
CA LEU A 446 -20.27 17.77 5.90
C LEU A 446 -20.68 19.01 5.08
N LEU A 447 -20.22 19.13 3.85
CA LEU A 447 -20.58 20.26 2.95
C LEU A 447 -22.10 20.31 2.70
N ARG A 448 -22.74 19.17 2.42
CA ARG A 448 -24.19 19.08 2.27
C ARG A 448 -24.96 19.57 3.49
N LYS A 449 -24.51 19.20 4.71
CA LYS A 449 -25.15 19.63 5.96
C LYS A 449 -24.99 21.12 6.23
N SER A 450 -23.89 21.73 5.81
CA SER A 450 -23.66 23.16 5.91
C SER A 450 -24.62 23.93 5.01
N ASN A 451 -24.79 23.50 3.76
CA ASN A 451 -25.70 24.14 2.80
C ASN A 451 -27.18 24.03 3.21
N ASN A 452 -27.60 22.99 3.91
CA ASN A 452 -28.98 22.82 4.39
C ASN A 452 -29.29 23.65 5.67
N LYS A 453 -28.30 24.40 6.21
CA LYS A 453 -28.46 25.28 7.37
C LYS A 453 -28.52 26.77 6.99
N ILE A 454 -28.29 27.10 5.71
CA ILE A 454 -28.46 28.42 5.11
C ILE A 454 -29.84 28.46 4.41
#